data_39fdba1a806ab4084a9e3d40d0c67f06
#
_entry.id   39fdba1a806ab4084a9e3d40d0c67f06
#
_cell.length_a   1.000
_cell.length_b   1.000
_cell.length_c   1.000
_cell.angle_alpha   90.00
_cell.angle_beta   90.00
_cell.angle_gamma   90.00
#
_symmetry.space_group_name_H-M   'P 1'
#
loop_
_entity.id
_entity.type
_entity.pdbx_description
1 polymer ?
#
loop_
_entity_poly.entity_id
_entity_poly.type
_entity_poly.pdbx_seq_one_letter_code
_entity_poly.pdbx_strand_id
1 'polypeptide(L)'
;DGEVNRIRGIAKKYQSLRIIPVAINALKGSVFTKNSKIKPTSWKDLRAFRIGLRKGAKYAEYGTTGMKVIAAATNKMVFRMLDRNRIDVAISTALEGSNTIRILGLKGISMVEQPLVTLELFHFLHVKHETLIARITISLEAMAREGRIQNIRNKASEERHSN
;
A
#
# COMPACT_ATOMS: atom_id res chain seq x y z
N ASP A 1 -11.36 -12.78 -16.02
CA ASP A 1 -12.04 -11.71 -16.76
C ASP A 1 -11.46 -10.31 -16.48
N GLY A 2 -10.76 -10.12 -15.37
CA GLY A 2 -10.12 -8.86 -15.01
C GLY A 2 -9.38 -8.92 -13.69
N GLU A 3 -8.82 -7.78 -13.28
CA GLU A 3 -8.05 -7.61 -12.06
C GLU A 3 -8.56 -6.38 -11.31
N VAL A 4 -8.58 -6.45 -9.99
CA VAL A 4 -8.98 -5.34 -9.14
C VAL A 4 -7.81 -4.83 -8.29
N ASN A 5 -7.84 -3.55 -7.92
CA ASN A 5 -6.83 -2.95 -7.03
C ASN A 5 -5.38 -3.09 -7.53
N ARG A 6 -5.14 -2.77 -8.80
CA ARG A 6 -3.80 -2.80 -9.40
C ARG A 6 -3.30 -1.39 -9.73
N ILE A 7 -1.99 -1.20 -9.62
CA ILE A 7 -1.33 0.03 -10.05
C ILE A 7 -1.40 0.17 -11.58
N ARG A 8 -1.40 1.40 -12.08
CA ARG A 8 -1.48 1.73 -13.52
C ARG A 8 -0.46 0.97 -14.37
N GLY A 9 0.74 0.77 -13.87
CA GLY A 9 1.85 0.15 -14.62
C GLY A 9 1.70 -1.34 -14.93
N ILE A 10 0.68 -2.03 -14.40
CA ILE A 10 0.53 -3.50 -14.62
C ILE A 10 0.23 -3.84 -16.08
N ALA A 11 -0.43 -2.96 -16.83
CA ALA A 11 -0.73 -3.16 -18.25
C ALA A 11 0.53 -3.29 -19.12
N LYS A 12 1.66 -2.72 -18.69
CA LYS A 12 2.95 -2.87 -19.40
C LYS A 12 3.44 -4.32 -19.39
N LYS A 13 3.12 -5.07 -18.33
CA LYS A 13 3.51 -6.46 -18.17
C LYS A 13 2.49 -7.44 -18.75
N TYR A 14 1.22 -7.09 -18.70
CA TYR A 14 0.11 -7.95 -19.13
C TYR A 14 -0.68 -7.25 -20.23
N GLN A 15 -0.30 -7.48 -21.48
CA GLN A 15 -0.85 -6.82 -22.67
C GLN A 15 -2.34 -7.14 -22.92
N SER A 16 -2.85 -8.22 -22.34
CA SER A 16 -4.28 -8.57 -22.37
C SER A 16 -5.15 -7.75 -21.43
N LEU A 17 -4.56 -6.91 -20.57
CA LEU A 17 -5.32 -6.09 -19.63
C LEU A 17 -5.50 -4.65 -20.15
N ARG A 18 -6.71 -4.14 -19.99
CA ARG A 18 -7.09 -2.75 -20.26
C ARG A 18 -7.51 -2.09 -18.96
N ILE A 19 -6.99 -0.89 -18.72
CA ILE A 19 -7.31 -0.12 -17.51
C ILE A 19 -8.67 0.55 -17.65
N ILE A 20 -9.43 0.58 -16.55
CA ILE A 20 -10.54 1.50 -16.35
C ILE A 20 -9.94 2.74 -15.68
N PRO A 21 -9.92 3.92 -16.33
CA PRO A 21 -9.06 5.06 -15.96
C PRO A 21 -9.57 5.87 -14.75
N VAL A 22 -10.36 5.27 -13.88
CA VAL A 22 -10.86 5.86 -12.63
C VAL A 22 -10.23 5.17 -11.44
N ALA A 23 -9.53 5.92 -10.59
CA ALA A 23 -8.95 5.38 -9.37
C ALA A 23 -10.05 5.01 -8.37
N ILE A 24 -10.08 3.73 -7.98
CA ILE A 24 -11.08 3.21 -7.05
C ILE A 24 -10.55 3.07 -5.63
N ASN A 25 -9.23 3.08 -5.46
CA ASN A 25 -8.55 2.93 -4.18
C ASN A 25 -7.16 3.57 -4.24
N ALA A 26 -6.48 3.61 -3.10
CA ALA A 26 -5.08 4.02 -3.03
C ALA A 26 -4.31 3.16 -2.02
N LEU A 27 -3.09 2.77 -2.40
CA LEU A 27 -2.11 2.15 -1.51
C LEU A 27 -1.25 3.25 -0.93
N LYS A 28 -1.21 3.36 0.40
CA LYS A 28 -0.30 4.26 1.12
C LYS A 28 0.86 3.45 1.68
N GLY A 29 2.04 3.62 1.10
CA GLY A 29 3.29 3.05 1.62
C GLY A 29 3.80 3.90 2.77
N SER A 30 3.79 3.33 3.99
CA SER A 30 4.06 4.05 5.24
C SER A 30 5.25 3.45 5.97
N VAL A 31 5.85 4.26 6.84
CA VAL A 31 6.94 3.87 7.74
C VAL A 31 6.38 3.61 9.13
N PHE A 32 6.87 2.55 9.75
CA PHE A 32 6.59 2.19 11.13
C PHE A 32 7.89 2.16 11.92
N THR A 33 7.89 2.73 13.12
CA THR A 33 9.07 2.83 13.97
C THR A 33 8.72 2.83 15.45
N LYS A 34 9.69 2.47 16.31
CA LYS A 34 9.60 2.64 17.77
C LYS A 34 10.15 3.98 18.24
N ASN A 35 10.86 4.70 17.39
CA ASN A 35 11.47 5.98 17.73
C ASN A 35 10.68 7.14 17.14
N SER A 36 9.96 7.87 17.98
CA SER A 36 9.13 9.03 17.58
C SER A 36 9.90 10.17 16.92
N LYS A 37 11.24 10.20 17.05
CA LYS A 37 12.10 11.19 16.38
C LYS A 37 12.33 10.85 14.90
N ILE A 38 12.06 9.61 14.47
CA ILE A 38 12.20 9.20 13.07
C ILE A 38 10.92 9.60 12.32
N LYS A 39 11.03 10.65 11.52
CA LYS A 39 9.91 11.24 10.73
C LYS A 39 10.33 11.46 9.27
N PRO A 40 10.61 10.39 8.50
CA PRO A 40 11.00 10.53 7.11
C PRO A 40 9.84 11.08 6.27
N THR A 41 10.14 12.00 5.38
CA THR A 41 9.19 12.58 4.42
C THR A 41 9.44 12.07 3.00
N SER A 42 10.58 11.44 2.78
CA SER A 42 10.99 10.90 1.49
C SER A 42 11.76 9.58 1.64
N TRP A 43 11.87 8.85 0.53
CA TRP A 43 12.70 7.65 0.49
C TRP A 43 14.17 7.93 0.86
N LYS A 44 14.71 9.10 0.47
CA LYS A 44 16.09 9.47 0.73
C LYS A 44 16.41 9.55 2.22
N ASP A 45 15.46 9.96 3.03
CA ASP A 45 15.62 10.10 4.48
C ASP A 45 15.83 8.74 5.18
N LEU A 46 15.46 7.65 4.50
CA LEU A 46 15.61 6.30 5.04
C LEU A 46 17.04 5.75 4.97
N ARG A 47 17.95 6.40 4.24
CA ARG A 47 19.34 5.90 4.03
C ARG A 47 20.14 5.74 5.32
N ALA A 48 19.81 6.51 6.34
CA ALA A 48 20.48 6.48 7.65
C ALA A 48 20.03 5.30 8.53
N PHE A 49 18.97 4.56 8.14
CA PHE A 49 18.32 3.59 8.99
C PHE A 49 18.47 2.16 8.44
N ARG A 50 18.39 1.19 9.35
CA ARG A 50 18.24 -0.23 9.01
C ARG A 50 16.77 -0.46 8.65
N ILE A 51 16.51 -0.78 7.40
CA ILE A 51 15.17 -0.85 6.84
C ILE A 51 14.72 -2.30 6.78
N GLY A 52 13.50 -2.59 7.23
CA GLY A 52 12.83 -3.86 7.01
C GLY A 52 11.64 -3.72 6.08
N LEU A 53 11.46 -4.67 5.16
CA LEU A 53 10.29 -4.73 4.29
C LEU A 53 9.91 -6.19 3.96
N ARG A 54 8.69 -6.40 3.51
CA ARG A 54 8.26 -7.70 2.99
C ARG A 54 8.78 -7.92 1.57
N LYS A 55 9.42 -9.07 1.34
CA LYS A 55 9.84 -9.49 0.00
C LYS A 55 8.62 -9.49 -0.96
N GLY A 56 8.80 -8.89 -2.13
CA GLY A 56 7.73 -8.74 -3.13
C GLY A 56 6.85 -7.50 -2.96
N ALA A 57 7.06 -6.67 -1.94
CA ALA A 57 6.45 -5.35 -1.83
C ALA A 57 7.14 -4.37 -2.81
N LYS A 58 6.79 -4.45 -4.09
CA LYS A 58 7.51 -3.79 -5.20
C LYS A 58 7.70 -2.29 -4.99
N TYR A 59 6.69 -1.57 -4.48
CA TYR A 59 6.81 -0.14 -4.20
C TYR A 59 7.91 0.17 -3.18
N ALA A 60 8.08 -0.70 -2.18
CA ALA A 60 9.09 -0.54 -1.15
C ALA A 60 10.47 -0.98 -1.67
N GLU A 61 10.55 -2.10 -2.41
CA GLU A 61 11.79 -2.56 -3.04
C GLU A 61 12.37 -1.49 -3.99
N TYR A 62 11.53 -0.87 -4.84
CA TYR A 62 11.97 0.20 -5.73
C TYR A 62 12.38 1.47 -4.97
N GLY A 63 11.59 1.87 -3.98
CA GLY A 63 11.88 3.09 -3.20
C GLY A 63 13.15 2.98 -2.37
N THR A 64 13.57 1.77 -2.01
CA THR A 64 14.79 1.53 -1.19
C THR A 64 15.97 1.01 -1.97
N THR A 65 15.94 1.09 -3.30
CA THR A 65 17.06 0.67 -4.16
C THR A 65 18.37 1.34 -3.73
N GLY A 66 19.42 0.53 -3.54
CA GLY A 66 20.73 1.01 -3.10
C GLY A 66 20.83 1.34 -1.59
N MET A 67 19.86 0.94 -0.77
CA MET A 67 19.88 1.11 0.68
C MET A 67 20.13 -0.21 1.42
N LYS A 68 20.47 -0.13 2.72
CA LYS A 68 20.62 -1.30 3.60
C LYS A 68 19.25 -1.83 4.02
N VAL A 69 18.77 -2.87 3.33
CA VAL A 69 17.45 -3.43 3.52
C VAL A 69 17.51 -4.89 3.96
N ILE A 70 16.70 -5.26 4.93
CA ILE A 70 16.43 -6.64 5.33
C ILE A 70 15.04 -7.00 4.82
N ALA A 71 14.98 -7.86 3.80
CA ALA A 71 13.73 -8.34 3.24
C ALA A 71 13.31 -9.65 3.92
N ALA A 72 12.11 -9.71 4.47
CA ALA A 72 11.55 -10.89 5.11
C ALA A 72 10.35 -11.45 4.30
N ALA A 73 10.03 -12.72 4.51
CA ALA A 73 8.95 -13.39 3.79
C ALA A 73 7.55 -12.83 4.15
N THR A 74 7.36 -12.36 5.37
CA THR A 74 6.05 -11.86 5.85
C THR A 74 6.19 -10.55 6.63
N ASN A 75 5.12 -9.75 6.66
CA ASN A 75 5.04 -8.56 7.51
C ASN A 75 5.22 -8.92 8.99
N LYS A 76 4.69 -10.06 9.45
CA LYS A 76 4.88 -10.51 10.84
C LYS A 76 6.36 -10.62 11.20
N MET A 77 7.21 -11.15 10.30
CA MET A 77 8.65 -11.23 10.54
C MET A 77 9.30 -9.84 10.58
N VAL A 78 8.92 -8.95 9.66
CA VAL A 78 9.43 -7.57 9.63
C VAL A 78 9.11 -6.85 10.95
N PHE A 79 7.87 -6.90 11.40
CA PHE A 79 7.45 -6.21 12.62
C PHE A 79 8.04 -6.82 13.90
N ARG A 80 8.28 -8.14 13.95
CA ARG A 80 9.05 -8.76 15.04
C ARG A 80 10.52 -8.32 15.06
N MET A 81 11.13 -8.07 13.89
CA MET A 81 12.48 -7.50 13.83
C MET A 81 12.50 -6.06 14.33
N LEU A 82 11.49 -5.26 14.00
CA LEU A 82 11.33 -3.89 14.50
C LEU A 82 11.15 -3.89 16.01
N ASP A 83 10.29 -4.75 16.52
CA ASP A 83 10.05 -4.89 17.97
C ASP A 83 11.33 -5.23 18.75
N ARG A 84 12.16 -6.11 18.20
CA ARG A 84 13.45 -6.52 18.77
C ARG A 84 14.62 -5.57 18.45
N ASN A 85 14.36 -4.37 17.92
CA ASN A 85 15.35 -3.37 17.53
C ASN A 85 16.43 -3.89 16.55
N ARG A 86 16.12 -4.92 15.73
CA ARG A 86 17.02 -5.43 14.69
C ARG A 86 16.99 -4.55 13.44
N ILE A 87 15.91 -3.81 13.25
CA ILE A 87 15.71 -2.75 12.25
C ILE A 87 15.20 -1.49 12.95
N ASP A 88 15.41 -0.34 12.34
CA ASP A 88 15.00 0.97 12.88
C ASP A 88 13.64 1.38 12.35
N VAL A 89 13.36 0.98 11.11
CA VAL A 89 12.09 1.27 10.41
C VAL A 89 11.58 0.04 9.67
N ALA A 90 10.27 -0.15 9.68
CA ALA A 90 9.58 -1.12 8.83
C ALA A 90 8.74 -0.39 7.78
N ILE A 91 8.82 -0.84 6.52
CA ILE A 91 8.00 -0.31 5.44
C ILE A 91 6.88 -1.31 5.14
N SER A 92 5.65 -0.83 5.24
CA SER A 92 4.45 -1.60 4.93
C SER A 92 3.35 -0.67 4.41
N THR A 93 2.27 -1.23 3.89
CA THR A 93 1.08 -0.39 3.69
C THR A 93 0.51 0.02 5.06
N ALA A 94 -0.10 1.20 5.16
CA ALA A 94 -0.72 1.67 6.39
C ALA A 94 -1.64 0.59 6.99
N LEU A 95 -2.49 -0.01 6.14
CA LEU A 95 -3.44 -1.04 6.55
C LEU A 95 -2.77 -2.33 7.03
N GLU A 96 -1.84 -2.90 6.23
CA GLU A 96 -1.17 -4.17 6.59
C GLU A 96 -0.30 -4.02 7.82
N GLY A 97 0.40 -2.88 7.94
CA GLY A 97 1.27 -2.59 9.09
C GLY A 97 0.48 -2.46 10.38
N SER A 98 -0.57 -1.63 10.41
CA SER A 98 -1.43 -1.46 11.59
C SER A 98 -2.10 -2.77 11.99
N ASN A 99 -2.60 -3.54 11.02
CA ASN A 99 -3.19 -4.85 11.29
C ASN A 99 -2.15 -5.85 11.85
N THR A 100 -0.92 -5.82 11.35
CA THR A 100 0.16 -6.69 11.84
C THR A 100 0.53 -6.36 13.29
N ILE A 101 0.61 -5.07 13.64
CA ILE A 101 0.84 -4.61 15.02
C ILE A 101 -0.26 -5.14 15.95
N ARG A 102 -1.53 -4.99 15.55
CA ARG A 102 -2.69 -5.45 16.30
C ARG A 102 -2.65 -6.98 16.53
N ILE A 103 -2.49 -7.76 15.47
CA ILE A 103 -2.47 -9.23 15.53
C ILE A 103 -1.33 -9.76 16.41
N LEU A 104 -0.17 -9.09 16.38
CA LEU A 104 1.00 -9.50 17.19
C LEU A 104 1.00 -8.91 18.59
N GLY A 105 0.04 -8.04 18.96
CA GLY A 105 -0.02 -7.36 20.25
C GLY A 105 1.21 -6.47 20.53
N LEU A 106 1.86 -5.92 19.48
CA LEU A 106 3.07 -5.15 19.64
C LEU A 106 2.76 -3.75 20.19
N LYS A 107 3.60 -3.31 21.15
CA LYS A 107 3.46 -2.00 21.79
C LYS A 107 4.64 -1.08 21.43
N GLY A 108 4.42 0.22 21.48
CA GLY A 108 5.47 1.22 21.25
C GLY A 108 5.91 1.35 19.79
N ILE A 109 5.22 0.72 18.83
CA ILE A 109 5.42 0.93 17.40
C ILE A 109 4.34 1.87 16.89
N SER A 110 4.75 2.97 16.27
CA SER A 110 3.85 3.94 15.65
C SER A 110 4.09 4.03 14.15
N MET A 111 3.03 4.36 13.44
CA MET A 111 3.10 4.72 12.02
C MET A 111 3.46 6.20 11.90
N VAL A 112 4.40 6.51 11.02
CA VAL A 112 4.70 7.91 10.64
C VAL A 112 3.49 8.45 9.86
N GLU A 113 3.04 9.65 10.23
CA GLU A 113 1.81 10.24 9.71
C GLU A 113 1.84 10.41 8.19
N GLN A 114 2.95 10.92 7.66
CA GLN A 114 3.10 11.15 6.23
C GLN A 114 3.53 9.86 5.52
N PRO A 115 2.76 9.36 4.54
CA PRO A 115 3.17 8.22 3.74
C PRO A 115 4.31 8.60 2.80
N LEU A 116 5.25 7.67 2.58
CA LEU A 116 6.35 7.84 1.60
C LEU A 116 5.85 7.86 0.15
N VAL A 117 4.77 7.17 -0.12
CA VAL A 117 4.16 7.07 -1.44
C VAL A 117 2.68 6.78 -1.32
N THR A 118 1.91 7.41 -2.20
CA THR A 118 0.50 7.08 -2.44
C THR A 118 0.36 6.63 -3.90
N LEU A 119 -0.07 5.40 -4.10
CA LEU A 119 -0.27 4.81 -5.42
C LEU A 119 -1.75 4.58 -5.64
N GLU A 120 -2.30 5.21 -6.66
CA GLU A 120 -3.67 4.98 -7.10
C GLU A 120 -3.84 3.56 -7.62
N LEU A 121 -4.96 2.94 -7.30
CA LEU A 121 -5.31 1.60 -7.69
C LEU A 121 -6.56 1.62 -8.58
N PHE A 122 -6.53 0.81 -9.63
CA PHE A 122 -7.50 0.77 -10.70
C PHE A 122 -8.06 -0.64 -10.88
N HIS A 123 -9.22 -0.71 -11.51
CA HIS A 123 -9.71 -1.93 -12.12
C HIS A 123 -9.11 -2.11 -13.51
N PHE A 124 -8.92 -3.36 -13.89
CA PHE A 124 -8.51 -3.76 -15.23
C PHE A 124 -9.47 -4.83 -15.73
N LEU A 125 -9.81 -4.77 -17.00
CA LEU A 125 -10.54 -5.82 -17.70
C LEU A 125 -9.64 -6.52 -18.71
N HIS A 126 -9.90 -7.80 -18.94
CA HIS A 126 -9.31 -8.50 -20.07
C HIS A 126 -9.81 -7.89 -21.38
N VAL A 127 -8.96 -7.84 -22.40
CA VAL A 127 -9.25 -7.22 -23.70
C VAL A 127 -10.55 -7.72 -24.34
N LYS A 128 -10.94 -8.98 -24.09
CA LYS A 128 -12.22 -9.52 -24.54
C LYS A 128 -13.46 -8.77 -24.06
N HIS A 129 -13.33 -7.92 -23.02
CA HIS A 129 -14.37 -7.09 -22.43
C HIS A 129 -14.14 -5.60 -22.66
N GLU A 130 -13.30 -5.24 -23.63
CA GLU A 130 -12.91 -3.85 -23.89
C GLU A 130 -14.12 -2.93 -24.16
N THR A 131 -15.17 -3.47 -24.76
CA THR A 131 -16.42 -2.74 -25.03
C THR A 131 -17.16 -2.26 -23.77
N LEU A 132 -16.89 -2.87 -22.61
CA LEU A 132 -17.50 -2.48 -21.35
C LEU A 132 -16.78 -1.30 -20.67
N ILE A 133 -15.55 -0.98 -21.05
CA ILE A 133 -14.69 -0.01 -20.36
C ILE A 133 -15.35 1.36 -20.32
N ALA A 134 -15.85 1.85 -21.44
CA ALA A 134 -16.48 3.17 -21.51
C ALA A 134 -17.68 3.29 -20.55
N ARG A 135 -18.55 2.29 -20.53
CA ARG A 135 -19.74 2.27 -19.64
C ARG A 135 -19.35 2.22 -18.16
N ILE A 136 -18.37 1.39 -17.82
CA ILE A 136 -17.90 1.27 -16.43
C ILE A 136 -17.17 2.57 -16.02
N THR A 137 -16.39 3.17 -16.90
CA THR A 137 -15.72 4.45 -16.65
C THR A 137 -16.74 5.52 -16.28
N ILE A 138 -17.78 5.71 -17.09
CA ILE A 138 -18.86 6.69 -16.83
C ILE A 138 -19.51 6.45 -15.46
N SER A 139 -19.81 5.20 -15.14
CA SER A 139 -20.42 4.83 -13.86
C SER A 139 -19.49 5.14 -12.68
N LEU A 140 -18.20 4.81 -12.78
CA LEU A 140 -17.22 5.08 -11.73
C LEU A 140 -16.94 6.58 -11.56
N GLU A 141 -16.93 7.35 -12.65
CA GLU A 141 -16.81 8.81 -12.60
C GLU A 141 -18.00 9.44 -11.88
N ALA A 142 -19.22 8.97 -12.15
CA ALA A 142 -20.40 9.41 -11.41
C ALA A 142 -20.29 9.09 -9.94
N MET A 143 -19.93 7.86 -9.58
CA MET A 143 -19.71 7.45 -8.18
C MET A 143 -18.61 8.26 -7.49
N ALA A 144 -17.56 8.65 -8.21
CA ALA A 144 -16.48 9.48 -7.67
C ALA A 144 -16.98 10.90 -7.37
N ARG A 145 -17.72 11.52 -8.31
CA ARG A 145 -18.33 12.86 -8.12
C ARG A 145 -19.32 12.89 -6.95
N GLU A 146 -20.09 11.83 -6.77
CA GLU A 146 -21.07 11.68 -5.68
C GLU A 146 -20.41 11.32 -4.33
N GLY A 147 -19.10 11.14 -4.27
CA GLY A 147 -18.37 10.71 -3.06
C GLY A 147 -18.61 9.26 -2.65
N ARG A 148 -19.35 8.47 -3.44
CA ARG A 148 -19.71 7.08 -3.12
C ARG A 148 -18.49 6.17 -2.97
N ILE A 149 -17.48 6.34 -3.84
CA ILE A 149 -16.23 5.56 -3.76
C ILE A 149 -15.58 5.80 -2.39
N GLN A 150 -15.48 7.06 -1.96
CA GLN A 150 -14.88 7.41 -0.67
C GLN A 150 -15.71 6.86 0.50
N ASN A 151 -17.02 6.95 0.44
CA ASN A 151 -17.90 6.43 1.48
C ASN A 151 -17.77 4.91 1.64
N ILE A 152 -17.68 4.16 0.54
CA ILE A 152 -17.44 2.70 0.57
C ILE A 152 -16.08 2.40 1.23
N ARG A 153 -15.04 3.15 0.90
CA ARG A 153 -13.71 2.98 1.48
C ARG A 153 -13.69 3.25 2.99
N ASN A 154 -14.39 4.29 3.42
CA ASN A 154 -14.50 4.65 4.85
C ASN A 154 -15.22 3.55 5.63
N LYS A 155 -16.39 3.08 5.17
CA LYS A 155 -17.13 1.98 5.78
C LYS A 155 -16.29 0.71 5.90
N ALA A 156 -15.61 0.31 4.82
CA ALA A 156 -14.73 -0.85 4.83
C ALA A 156 -13.53 -0.71 5.80
N SER A 157 -13.11 0.52 6.10
CA SER A 157 -12.07 0.77 7.10
C SER A 157 -12.62 0.66 8.53
N GLU A 158 -13.82 1.17 8.79
CA GLU A 158 -14.50 1.13 10.09
C GLU A 158 -14.81 -0.31 10.52
N GLU A 159 -15.39 -1.12 9.62
CA GLU A 159 -15.69 -2.53 9.88
C GLU A 159 -14.46 -3.36 10.24
N ARG A 160 -13.30 -3.02 9.71
CA ARG A 160 -12.03 -3.69 10.02
C ARG A 160 -11.41 -3.29 11.36
N HIS A 161 -11.81 -2.16 11.94
CA HIS A 161 -11.37 -1.72 13.26
C HIS A 161 -12.29 -2.26 14.37
N SER A 162 -13.50 -2.67 14.03
CA SER A 162 -14.50 -3.21 14.96
C SER A 162 -14.39 -4.72 15.19
N ASN A 163 -13.61 -5.42 14.38
CA ASN A 163 -13.28 -6.85 14.49
C ASN A 163 -11.80 -7.05 14.85
#